data_f167c070a7709ecb1dbf944889f36516
#
_entry.id   f167c070a7709ecb1dbf944889f36516
#
_cell.length_a   1.000
_cell.length_b   1.000
_cell.length_c   1.000
_cell.angle_alpha   90.00
_cell.angle_beta   90.00
_cell.angle_gamma   90.00
#
_symmetry.space_group_name_H-M   'P 1'
#
loop_
_entity.id
_entity.type
_entity.pdbx_description
1 polymer ?
#
loop_
_entity_poly.entity_id
_entity_poly.type
_entity_poly.pdbx_seq_one_letter_code
_entity_poly.pdbx_strand_id
1 'polypeptide(L)'
;MNGDTFVETVRDRTATELDRLGSEKALVAATEAQLDRERVLESTLAAERRAAETFEAWADDEDDADARAAFERVAALERDHADHVAALLDDPDAVDADPDALHAHLRDLEGTPERVAAGLVARPLVSSRSLLQVINFFVNEADESAADTIREFRSETDALVDDGAALLEDCCADEDDWDRAVDAAAEAITIAYDEYADRLRGMGVDPAPVC
;
A
#
# COMPACT_ATOMS: atom_id res chain seq x y z
N MET A 1 -5.46 -23.12 -6.95
CA MET A 1 -4.22 -22.42 -6.55
C MET A 1 -4.15 -22.47 -5.02
N ASN A 2 -3.04 -22.11 -4.36
CA ASN A 2 -2.98 -21.83 -2.92
C ASN A 2 -2.40 -20.44 -2.70
N GLY A 3 -2.45 -19.94 -1.46
CA GLY A 3 -2.02 -18.59 -1.11
C GLY A 3 -0.56 -18.27 -1.46
N ASP A 4 0.37 -19.20 -1.16
CA ASP A 4 1.78 -19.02 -1.50
C ASP A 4 2.00 -18.89 -3.01
N THR A 5 1.38 -19.78 -3.79
CA THR A 5 1.45 -19.76 -5.26
C THR A 5 0.84 -18.48 -5.84
N PHE A 6 -0.24 -17.98 -5.22
CA PHE A 6 -0.85 -16.71 -5.61
C PHE A 6 0.13 -15.55 -5.43
N VAL A 7 0.74 -15.42 -4.25
CA VAL A 7 1.71 -14.35 -3.95
C VAL A 7 2.92 -14.42 -4.89
N GLU A 8 3.45 -15.63 -5.15
CA GLU A 8 4.54 -15.82 -6.12
C GLU A 8 4.11 -15.37 -7.53
N THR A 9 2.94 -15.78 -7.98
CA THR A 9 2.41 -15.42 -9.30
C THR A 9 2.24 -13.90 -9.47
N VAL A 10 1.70 -13.22 -8.46
CA VAL A 10 1.55 -11.76 -8.47
C VAL A 10 2.92 -11.08 -8.51
N ARG A 11 3.87 -11.51 -7.67
CA ARG A 11 5.23 -10.96 -7.65
C ARG A 11 5.97 -11.14 -8.97
N ASP A 12 5.86 -12.31 -9.58
CA ASP A 12 6.51 -12.60 -10.87
C ASP A 12 5.90 -11.77 -12.00
N ARG A 13 4.56 -11.63 -12.02
CA ARG A 13 3.83 -10.88 -13.03
C ARG A 13 4.12 -9.37 -12.96
N THR A 14 4.39 -8.85 -11.78
CA THR A 14 4.59 -7.41 -11.52
C THR A 14 6.00 -7.07 -11.03
N ALA A 15 6.97 -7.93 -11.32
CA ALA A 15 8.34 -7.80 -10.79
C ALA A 15 8.98 -6.46 -11.14
N THR A 16 8.78 -5.99 -12.38
CA THR A 16 9.33 -4.71 -12.85
C THR A 16 8.71 -3.53 -12.11
N GLU A 17 7.40 -3.49 -11.98
CA GLU A 17 6.64 -2.45 -11.28
C GLU A 17 7.05 -2.39 -9.81
N LEU A 18 7.06 -3.52 -9.14
CA LEU A 18 7.47 -3.63 -7.74
C LEU A 18 8.93 -3.20 -7.51
N ASP A 19 9.85 -3.54 -8.40
CA ASP A 19 11.25 -3.10 -8.30
C ASP A 19 11.37 -1.58 -8.44
N ARG A 20 10.57 -0.97 -9.31
CA ARG A 20 10.55 0.49 -9.49
C ARG A 20 9.95 1.21 -8.30
N LEU A 21 8.81 0.72 -7.80
CA LEU A 21 8.16 1.23 -6.59
C LEU A 21 9.04 1.10 -5.34
N GLY A 22 9.99 0.15 -5.32
CA GLY A 22 10.99 0.01 -4.28
C GLY A 22 12.25 0.87 -4.43
N SER A 23 12.36 1.67 -5.49
CA SER A 23 13.54 2.51 -5.73
C SER A 23 13.54 3.80 -4.88
N GLU A 24 14.72 4.43 -4.75
CA GLU A 24 14.85 5.75 -4.10
C GLU A 24 13.94 6.82 -4.72
N LYS A 25 13.56 6.67 -6.00
CA LYS A 25 12.66 7.60 -6.69
C LYS A 25 11.23 7.54 -6.18
N ALA A 26 10.83 6.48 -5.47
CA ALA A 26 9.49 6.37 -4.91
C ALA A 26 9.21 7.52 -3.92
N LEU A 27 10.16 7.81 -3.03
CA LEU A 27 10.01 8.92 -2.09
C LEU A 27 10.04 10.28 -2.80
N VAL A 28 10.86 10.43 -3.87
CA VAL A 28 10.85 11.64 -4.71
C VAL A 28 9.49 11.86 -5.37
N ALA A 29 8.87 10.79 -5.87
CA ALA A 29 7.53 10.87 -6.48
C ALA A 29 6.45 11.22 -5.43
N ALA A 30 6.49 10.59 -4.25
CA ALA A 30 5.50 10.77 -3.19
C ALA A 30 5.55 12.18 -2.58
N THR A 31 6.74 12.79 -2.50
CA THR A 31 6.96 14.10 -1.88
C THR A 31 7.08 15.24 -2.89
N GLU A 32 6.89 15.00 -4.19
CA GLU A 32 7.11 15.97 -5.25
C GLU A 32 8.51 16.60 -5.20
N ALA A 33 9.51 15.76 -4.91
CA ALA A 33 10.91 16.14 -4.72
C ALA A 33 11.20 17.07 -3.51
N GLN A 34 10.27 17.23 -2.61
CA GLN A 34 10.46 17.97 -1.35
C GLN A 34 10.88 16.96 -0.26
N LEU A 35 12.17 16.63 -0.24
CA LEU A 35 12.74 15.63 0.68
C LEU A 35 13.13 16.30 2.01
N ASP A 36 12.14 16.76 2.75
CA ASP A 36 12.28 17.21 4.14
C ASP A 36 11.37 16.38 5.07
N ARG A 37 11.65 16.46 6.37
CA ARG A 37 10.98 15.67 7.40
C ARG A 37 9.46 15.83 7.39
N GLU A 38 9.00 17.06 7.30
CA GLU A 38 7.57 17.39 7.37
C GLU A 38 6.84 16.80 6.18
N ARG A 39 7.34 17.01 4.98
CA ARG A 39 6.74 16.52 3.74
C ARG A 39 6.73 14.99 3.64
N VAL A 40 7.77 14.32 4.15
CA VAL A 40 7.81 12.86 4.21
C VAL A 40 6.76 12.32 5.17
N LEU A 41 6.60 12.93 6.35
CA LEU A 41 5.56 12.55 7.31
C LEU A 41 4.15 12.84 6.78
N GLU A 42 3.91 13.99 6.14
CA GLU A 42 2.64 14.32 5.49
C GLU A 42 2.25 13.28 4.44
N SER A 43 3.20 12.91 3.59
CA SER A 43 2.99 11.89 2.56
C SER A 43 2.65 10.52 3.17
N THR A 44 3.33 10.17 4.26
CA THR A 44 3.06 8.91 4.99
C THR A 44 1.67 8.97 5.65
N LEU A 45 1.35 10.05 6.38
CA LEU A 45 0.03 10.22 7.00
C LEU A 45 -1.11 10.13 5.99
N ALA A 46 -0.96 10.77 4.84
CA ALA A 46 -1.97 10.72 3.77
C ALA A 46 -2.18 9.28 3.26
N ALA A 47 -1.12 8.48 3.13
CA ALA A 47 -1.21 7.09 2.68
C ALA A 47 -1.95 6.21 3.70
N GLU A 48 -1.63 6.32 5.00
CA GLU A 48 -2.29 5.57 6.06
C GLU A 48 -3.78 5.94 6.19
N ARG A 49 -4.12 7.23 6.11
CA ARG A 49 -5.52 7.70 6.12
C ARG A 49 -6.32 7.15 4.95
N ARG A 50 -5.78 7.18 3.72
CA ARG A 50 -6.46 6.62 2.53
C ARG A 50 -6.73 5.13 2.68
N ALA A 51 -5.75 4.40 3.23
CA ALA A 51 -5.89 2.98 3.50
C ALA A 51 -6.98 2.73 4.54
N ALA A 52 -6.95 3.41 5.67
CA ALA A 52 -7.97 3.29 6.71
C ALA A 52 -9.39 3.52 6.15
N GLU A 53 -9.62 4.61 5.44
CA GLU A 53 -10.91 4.93 4.84
C GLU A 53 -11.38 3.89 3.80
N THR A 54 -10.44 3.34 3.03
CA THR A 54 -10.76 2.30 2.03
C THR A 54 -11.24 1.02 2.71
N PHE A 55 -10.52 0.56 3.73
CA PHE A 55 -10.90 -0.64 4.47
C PHE A 55 -12.14 -0.44 5.35
N GLU A 56 -12.38 0.75 5.89
CA GLU A 56 -13.64 1.09 6.57
C GLU A 56 -14.83 0.95 5.61
N ALA A 57 -14.73 1.55 4.42
CA ALA A 57 -15.79 1.47 3.42
C ALA A 57 -16.05 0.02 2.97
N TRP A 58 -15.01 -0.79 2.82
CA TRP A 58 -15.17 -2.20 2.50
C TRP A 58 -15.78 -3.02 3.65
N ALA A 59 -15.38 -2.76 4.88
CA ALA A 59 -15.95 -3.44 6.05
C ALA A 59 -17.45 -3.18 6.19
N ASP A 60 -17.90 -1.97 5.86
CA ASP A 60 -19.32 -1.59 5.92
C ASP A 60 -20.16 -2.27 4.83
N ASP A 61 -19.57 -2.63 3.68
CA ASP A 61 -20.25 -3.14 2.48
C ASP A 61 -19.98 -4.65 2.23
N GLU A 62 -19.08 -5.29 2.98
CA GLU A 62 -18.69 -6.67 2.75
C GLU A 62 -19.71 -7.65 3.35
N ASP A 63 -20.17 -8.62 2.54
CA ASP A 63 -21.12 -9.65 2.97
C ASP A 63 -20.42 -10.86 3.60
N ASP A 64 -19.20 -11.19 3.16
CA ASP A 64 -18.43 -12.28 3.75
C ASP A 64 -17.90 -11.91 5.14
N ALA A 65 -18.18 -12.74 6.14
CA ALA A 65 -17.92 -12.40 7.55
C ALA A 65 -16.43 -12.39 7.89
N ASP A 66 -15.63 -13.26 7.26
CA ASP A 66 -14.20 -13.39 7.53
C ASP A 66 -13.43 -12.27 6.81
N ALA A 67 -13.82 -11.94 5.58
CA ALA A 67 -13.29 -10.79 4.84
C ALA A 67 -13.64 -9.46 5.54
N ARG A 68 -14.90 -9.28 5.98
CA ARG A 68 -15.31 -8.10 6.75
C ARG A 68 -14.47 -7.94 8.01
N ALA A 69 -14.28 -9.01 8.79
CA ALA A 69 -13.48 -8.96 10.00
C ALA A 69 -11.99 -8.66 9.70
N ALA A 70 -11.48 -9.11 8.56
CA ALA A 70 -10.14 -8.75 8.09
C ALA A 70 -10.05 -7.25 7.74
N PHE A 71 -11.01 -6.71 6.99
CA PHE A 71 -11.04 -5.28 6.64
C PHE A 71 -11.20 -4.39 7.88
N GLU A 72 -12.05 -4.74 8.85
CA GLU A 72 -12.16 -4.03 10.14
C GLU A 72 -10.81 -3.97 10.88
N ARG A 73 -10.08 -5.10 10.92
CA ARG A 73 -8.75 -5.15 11.59
C ARG A 73 -7.73 -4.27 10.88
N VAL A 74 -7.71 -4.31 9.54
CA VAL A 74 -6.77 -3.49 8.77
C VAL A 74 -7.12 -2.01 8.86
N ALA A 75 -8.39 -1.65 8.80
CA ALA A 75 -8.82 -0.27 9.02
C ALA A 75 -8.39 0.27 10.40
N ALA A 76 -8.48 -0.57 11.43
CA ALA A 76 -8.01 -0.20 12.77
C ALA A 76 -6.49 -0.04 12.84
N LEU A 77 -5.73 -0.93 12.19
CA LEU A 77 -4.28 -0.87 12.10
C LEU A 77 -3.81 0.41 11.38
N GLU A 78 -4.39 0.71 10.22
CA GLU A 78 -4.02 1.89 9.42
C GLU A 78 -4.38 3.21 10.15
N ARG A 79 -5.48 3.22 10.95
CA ARG A 79 -5.77 4.35 11.83
C ARG A 79 -4.73 4.53 12.93
N ASP A 80 -4.28 3.44 13.54
CA ASP A 80 -3.22 3.49 14.56
C ASP A 80 -1.91 4.02 13.98
N HIS A 81 -1.53 3.56 12.78
CA HIS A 81 -0.39 4.10 12.03
C HIS A 81 -0.57 5.61 11.75
N ALA A 82 -1.74 6.02 11.26
CA ALA A 82 -2.03 7.42 10.99
C ALA A 82 -1.93 8.29 12.26
N ASP A 83 -2.45 7.82 13.40
CA ASP A 83 -2.38 8.52 14.68
C ASP A 83 -0.92 8.68 15.17
N HIS A 84 -0.09 7.64 14.99
CA HIS A 84 1.33 7.71 15.31
C HIS A 84 2.08 8.72 14.45
N VAL A 85 1.81 8.75 13.13
CA VAL A 85 2.44 9.75 12.24
C VAL A 85 1.92 11.15 12.52
N ALA A 86 0.62 11.32 12.77
CA ALA A 86 0.01 12.58 13.11
C ALA A 86 0.65 13.22 14.37
N ALA A 87 1.01 12.39 15.35
CA ALA A 87 1.69 12.86 16.56
C ALA A 87 3.12 13.41 16.30
N LEU A 88 3.71 13.15 15.13
CA LEU A 88 5.03 13.64 14.73
C LEU A 88 4.98 14.93 13.89
N LEU A 89 3.77 15.41 13.53
CA LEU A 89 3.53 16.60 12.72
C LEU A 89 3.01 17.76 13.58
N ASP A 90 3.33 19.00 13.15
CA ASP A 90 2.84 20.21 13.82
C ASP A 90 1.38 20.51 13.47
N ASP A 91 0.95 20.25 12.22
CA ASP A 91 -0.43 20.48 11.75
C ASP A 91 -0.95 19.26 10.94
N PRO A 92 -1.25 18.13 11.61
CA PRO A 92 -1.71 16.93 10.91
C PRO A 92 -3.10 17.10 10.25
N ASP A 93 -3.92 18.06 10.71
CA ASP A 93 -5.25 18.30 10.16
C ASP A 93 -5.20 18.99 8.79
N ALA A 94 -4.08 19.62 8.43
CA ALA A 94 -3.86 20.22 7.12
C ALA A 94 -3.53 19.19 6.02
N VAL A 95 -3.25 17.94 6.40
CA VAL A 95 -2.88 16.89 5.45
C VAL A 95 -4.11 16.36 4.74
N ASP A 96 -4.16 16.60 3.42
CA ASP A 96 -5.19 16.06 2.54
C ASP A 96 -4.94 14.57 2.26
N ALA A 97 -6.00 13.78 2.40
CA ALA A 97 -5.99 12.34 2.15
C ALA A 97 -7.02 11.92 1.07
N ASP A 98 -7.33 12.81 0.13
CA ASP A 98 -8.14 12.44 -1.04
C ASP A 98 -7.57 11.18 -1.70
N PRO A 99 -8.43 10.28 -2.22
CA PRO A 99 -7.98 9.05 -2.84
C PRO A 99 -6.99 9.33 -3.99
N ASP A 100 -5.84 8.66 -3.95
CA ASP A 100 -4.96 8.55 -5.10
C ASP A 100 -5.51 7.51 -6.11
N ALA A 101 -4.80 7.30 -7.23
CA ALA A 101 -5.26 6.41 -8.28
C ALA A 101 -5.45 4.98 -7.78
N LEU A 102 -4.54 4.49 -6.92
CA LEU A 102 -4.64 3.17 -6.32
C LEU A 102 -5.89 3.05 -5.43
N HIS A 103 -6.08 3.96 -4.47
CA HIS A 103 -7.22 3.87 -3.54
C HIS A 103 -8.57 4.15 -4.22
N ALA A 104 -8.60 4.99 -5.26
CA ALA A 104 -9.79 5.14 -6.09
C ALA A 104 -10.17 3.82 -6.79
N HIS A 105 -9.19 3.13 -7.40
CA HIS A 105 -9.40 1.82 -8.00
C HIS A 105 -9.83 0.76 -6.97
N LEU A 106 -9.18 0.70 -5.81
CA LEU A 106 -9.55 -0.25 -4.76
C LEU A 106 -11.01 -0.07 -4.33
N ARG A 107 -11.48 1.17 -4.17
CA ARG A 107 -12.87 1.47 -3.76
C ARG A 107 -13.91 1.06 -4.81
N ASP A 108 -13.52 0.91 -6.06
CA ASP A 108 -14.39 0.46 -7.17
C ASP A 108 -14.47 -1.07 -7.28
N LEU A 109 -13.68 -1.83 -6.52
CA LEU A 109 -13.74 -3.29 -6.52
C LEU A 109 -14.99 -3.79 -5.77
N GLU A 110 -15.73 -4.72 -6.39
CA GLU A 110 -16.96 -5.27 -5.85
C GLU A 110 -16.81 -6.70 -5.29
N GLY A 111 -15.94 -7.52 -5.88
CA GLY A 111 -15.77 -8.93 -5.52
C GLY A 111 -14.90 -9.15 -4.28
N THR A 112 -15.31 -10.02 -3.36
CA THR A 112 -14.54 -10.36 -2.16
C THR A 112 -13.13 -10.87 -2.48
N PRO A 113 -12.92 -11.85 -3.41
CA PRO A 113 -11.57 -12.29 -3.77
C PRO A 113 -10.71 -11.17 -4.34
N GLU A 114 -11.28 -10.29 -5.18
CA GLU A 114 -10.60 -9.15 -5.79
C GLU A 114 -10.20 -8.10 -4.73
N ARG A 115 -11.09 -7.78 -3.77
CA ARG A 115 -10.80 -6.88 -2.64
C ARG A 115 -9.69 -7.43 -1.76
N VAL A 116 -9.75 -8.72 -1.40
CA VAL A 116 -8.72 -9.37 -0.58
C VAL A 116 -7.38 -9.40 -1.31
N ALA A 117 -7.36 -9.79 -2.59
CA ALA A 117 -6.15 -9.85 -3.40
C ALA A 117 -5.49 -8.48 -3.57
N ALA A 118 -6.26 -7.47 -3.95
CA ALA A 118 -5.75 -6.13 -4.19
C ALA A 118 -5.42 -5.39 -2.88
N GLY A 119 -6.27 -5.49 -1.85
CA GLY A 119 -6.12 -4.76 -0.60
C GLY A 119 -5.17 -5.40 0.40
N LEU A 120 -5.24 -6.73 0.59
CA LEU A 120 -4.45 -7.42 1.60
C LEU A 120 -3.15 -8.05 1.07
N VAL A 121 -2.98 -8.14 -0.26
CA VAL A 121 -1.73 -8.63 -0.85
C VAL A 121 -1.05 -7.56 -1.70
N ALA A 122 -1.70 -7.04 -2.75
CA ALA A 122 -1.04 -6.12 -3.68
C ALA A 122 -0.67 -4.79 -3.02
N ARG A 123 -1.61 -4.13 -2.32
CA ARG A 123 -1.34 -2.87 -1.62
C ARG A 123 -0.21 -3.00 -0.59
N PRO A 124 -0.19 -4.01 0.32
CA PRO A 124 0.93 -4.21 1.23
C PRO A 124 2.26 -4.44 0.53
N LEU A 125 2.29 -5.17 -0.58
CA LEU A 125 3.52 -5.32 -1.39
C LEU A 125 4.06 -3.99 -1.91
N VAL A 126 3.19 -3.04 -2.25
CA VAL A 126 3.56 -1.67 -2.65
C VAL A 126 3.97 -0.85 -1.43
N SER A 127 3.14 -0.82 -0.39
CA SER A 127 3.33 0.01 0.81
C SER A 127 4.62 -0.33 1.55
N SER A 128 4.93 -1.63 1.72
CA SER A 128 6.19 -2.07 2.37
C SER A 128 7.44 -1.53 1.65
N ARG A 129 7.39 -1.37 0.33
CA ARG A 129 8.48 -0.78 -0.45
C ARG A 129 8.61 0.73 -0.22
N SER A 130 7.50 1.44 -0.19
CA SER A 130 7.47 2.87 0.13
C SER A 130 7.96 3.13 1.55
N LEU A 131 7.46 2.38 2.53
CA LEU A 131 7.88 2.48 3.92
C LEU A 131 9.39 2.23 4.10
N LEU A 132 9.99 1.32 3.32
CA LEU A 132 11.45 1.13 3.33
C LEU A 132 12.20 2.41 2.92
N GLN A 133 11.69 3.17 1.95
CA GLN A 133 12.31 4.43 1.53
C GLN A 133 12.14 5.52 2.60
N VAL A 134 10.99 5.55 3.29
CA VAL A 134 10.77 6.44 4.44
C VAL A 134 11.72 6.10 5.60
N ILE A 135 11.92 4.81 5.91
CA ILE A 135 12.91 4.36 6.90
C ILE A 135 14.32 4.84 6.51
N ASN A 136 14.72 4.64 5.25
CA ASN A 136 16.03 5.06 4.77
C ASN A 136 16.23 6.57 4.87
N PHE A 137 15.18 7.35 4.59
CA PHE A 137 15.20 8.80 4.77
C PHE A 137 15.47 9.17 6.24
N PHE A 138 14.70 8.65 7.20
CA PHE A 138 14.88 8.99 8.62
C PHE A 138 16.22 8.50 9.19
N VAL A 139 16.72 7.35 8.73
CA VAL A 139 18.07 6.89 9.07
C VAL A 139 19.14 7.88 8.59
N ASN A 140 19.03 8.40 7.37
CA ASN A 140 19.97 9.39 6.83
C ASN A 140 19.87 10.75 7.55
N GLU A 141 18.69 11.12 8.04
CA GLU A 141 18.47 12.33 8.87
C GLU A 141 18.87 12.12 10.34
N ALA A 142 19.34 10.93 10.72
CA ALA A 142 19.64 10.53 12.11
C ALA A 142 18.43 10.67 13.08
N ASP A 143 17.21 10.54 12.56
CA ASP A 143 15.97 10.45 13.35
C ASP A 143 15.62 8.96 13.60
N GLU A 144 16.35 8.36 14.55
CA GLU A 144 16.17 6.93 14.87
C GLU A 144 14.76 6.64 15.39
N SER A 145 14.13 7.56 16.10
CA SER A 145 12.79 7.38 16.66
C SER A 145 11.72 7.26 15.59
N ALA A 146 11.75 8.16 14.59
CA ALA A 146 10.85 8.07 13.46
C ALA A 146 11.15 6.81 12.61
N ALA A 147 12.42 6.49 12.38
CA ALA A 147 12.78 5.29 11.65
C ALA A 147 12.29 4.00 12.34
N ASP A 148 12.33 3.92 13.68
CA ASP A 148 11.85 2.77 14.43
C ASP A 148 10.33 2.63 14.32
N THR A 149 9.57 3.72 14.46
CA THR A 149 8.11 3.74 14.25
C THR A 149 7.74 3.21 12.87
N ILE A 150 8.40 3.69 11.81
CA ILE A 150 8.11 3.23 10.44
C ILE A 150 8.56 1.78 10.20
N ARG A 151 9.57 1.27 10.91
CA ARG A 151 9.94 -0.17 10.87
C ARG A 151 8.84 -1.06 11.44
N GLU A 152 8.18 -0.63 12.51
CA GLU A 152 7.03 -1.35 13.08
C GLU A 152 5.90 -1.41 12.06
N PHE A 153 5.50 -0.28 11.48
CA PHE A 153 4.47 -0.24 10.41
C PHE A 153 4.81 -1.17 9.26
N ARG A 154 6.05 -1.12 8.78
CA ARG A 154 6.46 -2.00 7.69
C ARG A 154 6.37 -3.47 8.06
N SER A 155 6.72 -3.85 9.28
CA SER A 155 6.62 -5.24 9.75
C SER A 155 5.17 -5.71 9.81
N GLU A 156 4.26 -4.86 10.28
CA GLU A 156 2.83 -5.14 10.33
C GLU A 156 2.21 -5.20 8.93
N THR A 157 2.62 -4.28 8.04
CA THR A 157 2.21 -4.29 6.64
C THR A 157 2.69 -5.56 5.91
N ASP A 158 3.93 -6.00 6.14
CA ASP A 158 4.46 -7.24 5.55
C ASP A 158 3.65 -8.47 6.00
N ALA A 159 3.15 -8.51 7.24
CA ALA A 159 2.34 -9.60 7.75
C ALA A 159 0.95 -9.70 7.07
N LEU A 160 0.39 -8.58 6.59
CA LEU A 160 -0.89 -8.58 5.87
C LEU A 160 -0.86 -9.43 4.59
N VAL A 161 0.31 -9.57 3.96
CA VAL A 161 0.45 -10.39 2.73
C VAL A 161 0.13 -11.85 3.02
N ASP A 162 0.64 -12.39 4.13
CA ASP A 162 0.40 -13.78 4.53
C ASP A 162 -1.05 -13.97 4.99
N ASP A 163 -1.61 -13.02 5.74
CA ASP A 163 -3.02 -13.02 6.16
C ASP A 163 -3.97 -12.98 4.95
N GLY A 164 -3.69 -12.11 3.98
CA GLY A 164 -4.46 -12.00 2.74
C GLY A 164 -4.39 -13.27 1.88
N ALA A 165 -3.19 -13.85 1.76
CA ALA A 165 -2.98 -15.10 1.05
C ALA A 165 -3.75 -16.25 1.67
N ALA A 166 -3.78 -16.35 3.01
CA ALA A 166 -4.57 -17.35 3.72
C ALA A 166 -6.07 -17.14 3.54
N LEU A 167 -6.56 -15.90 3.62
CA LEU A 167 -7.97 -15.58 3.44
C LEU A 167 -8.46 -15.88 2.01
N LEU A 168 -7.62 -15.70 0.99
CA LEU A 168 -7.95 -16.07 -0.38
C LEU A 168 -8.24 -17.58 -0.54
N GLU A 169 -7.62 -18.45 0.25
CA GLU A 169 -7.92 -19.89 0.22
C GLU A 169 -9.34 -20.19 0.65
N ASP A 170 -9.93 -19.36 1.50
CA ASP A 170 -11.32 -19.48 1.95
C ASP A 170 -12.31 -18.75 1.01
N CYS A 171 -11.89 -17.63 0.40
CA CYS A 171 -12.74 -16.81 -0.47
C CYS A 171 -12.83 -17.31 -1.92
N CYS A 172 -11.79 -18.01 -2.43
CA CYS A 172 -11.76 -18.48 -3.82
C CYS A 172 -12.36 -19.88 -3.91
N ALA A 173 -13.55 -19.99 -4.49
CA ALA A 173 -14.28 -21.25 -4.61
C ALA A 173 -13.81 -22.12 -5.80
N ASP A 174 -13.30 -21.49 -6.86
CA ASP A 174 -12.89 -22.16 -8.10
C ASP A 174 -11.68 -21.48 -8.77
N GLU A 175 -11.29 -21.98 -9.94
CA GLU A 175 -10.13 -21.46 -10.68
C GLU A 175 -10.38 -20.06 -11.26
N ASP A 176 -11.62 -19.75 -11.61
CA ASP A 176 -12.01 -18.43 -12.15
C ASP A 176 -11.91 -17.35 -11.05
N ASP A 177 -12.18 -17.67 -9.77
CA ASP A 177 -11.99 -16.76 -8.65
C ASP A 177 -10.50 -16.42 -8.46
N TRP A 178 -9.64 -17.43 -8.52
CA TRP A 178 -8.19 -17.25 -8.43
C TRP A 178 -7.64 -16.39 -9.58
N ASP A 179 -8.12 -16.60 -10.80
CA ASP A 179 -7.69 -15.83 -11.97
C ASP A 179 -8.09 -14.34 -11.81
N ARG A 180 -9.33 -14.06 -11.35
CA ARG A 180 -9.78 -12.68 -11.07
C ARG A 180 -8.98 -12.04 -9.94
N ALA A 181 -8.68 -12.79 -8.89
CA ALA A 181 -7.86 -12.32 -7.78
C ALA A 181 -6.44 -11.93 -8.24
N VAL A 182 -5.80 -12.77 -9.07
CA VAL A 182 -4.48 -12.48 -9.66
C VAL A 182 -4.54 -11.22 -10.55
N ASP A 183 -5.58 -11.11 -11.38
CA ASP A 183 -5.74 -9.95 -12.26
C ASP A 183 -5.95 -8.67 -11.45
N ALA A 184 -6.81 -8.67 -10.44
CA ALA A 184 -7.05 -7.51 -9.57
C ALA A 184 -5.79 -7.09 -8.80
N ALA A 185 -5.04 -8.05 -8.26
CA ALA A 185 -3.77 -7.74 -7.58
C ALA A 185 -2.73 -7.14 -8.52
N ALA A 186 -2.58 -7.72 -9.71
CA ALA A 186 -1.63 -7.21 -10.69
C ALA A 186 -2.03 -5.81 -11.21
N GLU A 187 -3.32 -5.57 -11.43
CA GLU A 187 -3.84 -4.26 -11.85
C GLU A 187 -3.60 -3.21 -10.79
N ALA A 188 -3.87 -3.49 -9.51
CA ALA A 188 -3.59 -2.58 -8.40
C ALA A 188 -2.11 -2.16 -8.34
N ILE A 189 -1.17 -3.09 -8.50
CA ILE A 189 0.27 -2.80 -8.55
C ILE A 189 0.62 -1.95 -9.78
N THR A 190 0.03 -2.26 -10.93
CA THR A 190 0.24 -1.51 -12.18
C THR A 190 -0.24 -0.07 -12.05
N ILE A 191 -1.42 0.16 -11.47
CA ILE A 191 -1.96 1.50 -11.21
C ILE A 191 -1.05 2.31 -10.28
N ALA A 192 -0.58 1.70 -9.20
CA ALA A 192 0.37 2.34 -8.29
C ALA A 192 1.68 2.73 -9.01
N TYR A 193 2.17 1.85 -9.90
CA TYR A 193 3.35 2.13 -10.70
C TYR A 193 3.11 3.25 -11.73
N ASP A 194 1.97 3.24 -12.41
CA ASP A 194 1.66 4.26 -13.41
C ASP A 194 1.57 5.65 -12.76
N GLU A 195 0.93 5.77 -11.61
CA GLU A 195 0.89 7.02 -10.85
C GLU A 195 2.30 7.48 -10.43
N TYR A 196 3.11 6.58 -9.89
CA TYR A 196 4.52 6.85 -9.58
C TYR A 196 5.29 7.35 -10.81
N ALA A 197 5.14 6.66 -11.94
CA ALA A 197 5.84 7.01 -13.17
C ALA A 197 5.38 8.36 -13.74
N ASP A 198 4.10 8.66 -13.67
CA ASP A 198 3.53 9.93 -14.16
C ASP A 198 3.94 11.11 -13.28
N ARG A 199 4.00 10.96 -11.96
CA ARG A 199 4.55 11.98 -11.05
C ARG A 199 6.01 12.28 -11.36
N LEU A 200 6.85 11.26 -11.58
CA LEU A 200 8.25 11.48 -11.97
C LEU A 200 8.39 12.16 -13.33
N ARG A 201 7.63 11.72 -14.34
CA ARG A 201 7.63 12.35 -15.66
C ARG A 201 7.18 13.82 -15.60
N GLY A 202 6.18 14.12 -14.78
CA GLY A 202 5.71 15.50 -14.54
C GLY A 202 6.80 16.40 -13.97
N MET A 203 7.74 15.83 -13.21
CA MET A 203 8.93 16.53 -12.69
C MET A 203 10.14 16.49 -13.65
N GLY A 204 10.01 15.87 -14.82
CA GLY A 204 11.11 15.70 -15.78
C GLY A 204 12.10 14.57 -15.39
N VAL A 205 11.74 13.69 -14.49
CA VAL A 205 12.55 12.56 -14.03
C VAL A 205 12.14 11.28 -14.76
N ASP A 206 13.12 10.54 -15.29
CA ASP A 206 12.86 9.24 -15.91
C ASP A 206 12.51 8.20 -14.81
N PRO A 207 11.35 7.51 -14.87
CA PRO A 207 11.01 6.44 -13.94
C PRO A 207 11.88 5.18 -14.09
N ALA A 208 12.64 5.04 -15.20
CA ALA A 208 13.59 3.93 -15.36
C ALA A 208 14.73 3.98 -14.33
N PRO A 209 15.40 2.84 -13.99
CA PRO A 209 16.52 2.87 -13.05
C PRO A 209 17.68 3.71 -13.60
N VAL A 210 18.43 4.26 -12.69
CA VAL A 210 19.77 4.74 -13.00
C VAL A 210 20.65 3.51 -13.18
N CYS A 211 21.14 3.26 -14.40
CA CYS A 211 22.09 2.20 -14.68
C CYS A 211 23.45 2.49 -14.05
#